data_930f4099b28d8796c87bb80cbdd9a3e1
#
_entry.id   930f4099b28d8796c87bb80cbdd9a3e1
#
_cell.length_a   1.000
_cell.length_b   1.000
_cell.length_c   1.000
_cell.angle_alpha   90.00
_cell.angle_beta   90.00
_cell.angle_gamma   90.00
#
_symmetry.space_group_name_H-M   'P 1'
#
loop_
_entity.id
_entity.type
_entity.pdbx_description
1 polymer ?
#
loop_
_entity_poly.entity_id
_entity_poly.type
_entity_poly.pdbx_seq_one_letter_code
_entity_poly.pdbx_strand_id
1 'polypeptide(L)'
;MTIDVEKCIGCGNCVRACKEENDVPREPFYFRTWVERYHVPNGDIERPQVDSPDGGHDGFPEKYRSGDGAKSFFVPKLCNHCAHSPCVQVCPVGATFEGPDGVVLVDKDYCLGCRYCVQACPYGCRFIDPRSRTADKCTLCYHRITRGLTTACCEVCPTGARALGDLKNPT
;
A
#
# COMPACT_ATOMS: atom_id res chain seq x y z
N MET A 1 -0.31 1.03 -11.18
CA MET A 1 -0.14 -0.34 -10.63
C MET A 1 -1.47 -1.03 -10.59
N THR A 2 -1.54 -2.26 -11.05
CA THR A 2 -2.71 -3.15 -10.94
C THR A 2 -2.50 -4.16 -9.83
N ILE A 3 -3.59 -4.61 -9.20
CA ILE A 3 -3.61 -5.64 -8.18
C ILE A 3 -4.68 -6.65 -8.57
N ASP A 4 -4.26 -7.89 -8.81
CA ASP A 4 -5.13 -9.03 -9.05
C ASP A 4 -5.33 -9.78 -7.73
N VAL A 5 -6.52 -9.61 -7.13
CA VAL A 5 -6.83 -10.19 -5.83
C VAL A 5 -7.01 -11.71 -5.89
N GLU A 6 -7.35 -12.26 -7.06
CA GLU A 6 -7.49 -13.70 -7.24
C GLU A 6 -6.15 -14.43 -7.21
N LYS A 7 -5.09 -13.74 -7.63
CA LYS A 7 -3.72 -14.27 -7.59
C LYS A 7 -3.02 -14.07 -6.25
N CYS A 8 -3.55 -13.22 -5.37
CA CYS A 8 -2.88 -12.94 -4.11
C CYS A 8 -3.03 -14.09 -3.12
N ILE A 9 -1.90 -14.63 -2.66
CA ILE A 9 -1.84 -15.73 -1.69
C ILE A 9 -1.52 -15.29 -0.25
N GLY A 10 -1.44 -13.99 0.02
CA GLY A 10 -1.18 -13.47 1.36
C GLY A 10 0.22 -13.74 1.93
N CYS A 11 1.22 -14.01 1.10
CA CYS A 11 2.55 -14.46 1.55
C CYS A 11 3.40 -13.39 2.27
N GLY A 12 3.01 -12.11 2.24
CA GLY A 12 3.73 -11.01 2.90
C GLY A 12 5.00 -10.51 2.20
N ASN A 13 5.50 -11.18 1.15
CA ASN A 13 6.75 -10.80 0.47
C ASN A 13 6.77 -9.32 0.04
N CYS A 14 5.67 -8.82 -0.48
CA CYS A 14 5.55 -7.43 -0.93
C CYS A 14 5.66 -6.42 0.22
N VAL A 15 5.22 -6.80 1.42
CA VAL A 15 5.31 -5.97 2.63
C VAL A 15 6.76 -5.92 3.11
N ARG A 16 7.43 -7.07 3.20
CA ARG A 16 8.85 -7.17 3.57
C ARG A 16 9.73 -6.39 2.61
N ALA A 17 9.61 -6.68 1.32
CA ALA A 17 10.41 -6.00 0.30
C ALA A 17 10.19 -4.47 0.29
N CYS A 18 8.96 -4.00 0.53
CA CYS A 18 8.70 -2.57 0.63
C CYS A 18 9.38 -1.94 1.85
N LYS A 19 9.37 -2.62 3.00
CA LYS A 19 10.05 -2.14 4.21
C LYS A 19 11.56 -2.07 4.01
N GLU A 20 12.16 -3.07 3.41
CA GLU A 20 13.60 -3.15 3.14
C GLU A 20 14.02 -2.11 2.09
N GLU A 21 13.36 -2.07 0.95
CA GLU A 21 13.69 -1.18 -0.16
C GLU A 21 13.57 0.31 0.20
N ASN A 22 12.59 0.65 1.02
CA ASN A 22 12.24 2.04 1.31
C ASN A 22 12.58 2.45 2.75
N ASP A 23 13.31 1.63 3.47
CA ASP A 23 13.68 1.87 4.87
C ASP A 23 12.48 2.30 5.73
N VAL A 24 11.34 1.60 5.60
CA VAL A 24 10.15 1.90 6.38
C VAL A 24 10.34 1.38 7.80
N PRO A 25 10.07 2.19 8.86
CA PRO A 25 10.22 1.76 10.24
C PRO A 25 9.51 0.43 10.51
N ARG A 26 10.20 -0.47 11.23
CA ARG A 26 9.60 -1.77 11.61
C ARG A 26 8.58 -1.62 12.72
N GLU A 27 8.86 -0.73 13.67
CA GLU A 27 8.06 -0.48 14.87
C GLU A 27 7.65 0.99 14.96
N PRO A 28 6.47 1.30 15.49
CA PRO A 28 5.27 0.46 15.50
C PRO A 28 4.70 0.39 14.08
N PHE A 29 3.78 -0.46 13.81
CA PHE A 29 3.03 -0.78 12.59
C PHE A 29 2.92 0.30 11.49
N TYR A 30 4.03 0.74 10.89
CA TYR A 30 4.04 1.66 9.75
C TYR A 30 4.24 0.88 8.46
N PHE A 31 3.33 1.08 7.50
CA PHE A 31 3.37 0.38 6.22
C PHE A 31 3.14 1.35 5.07
N ARG A 32 3.97 1.26 4.02
CA ARG A 32 3.66 1.87 2.72
C ARG A 32 2.77 0.98 1.87
N THR A 33 2.77 -0.32 2.15
CA THR A 33 1.86 -1.33 1.62
C THR A 33 1.64 -2.40 2.67
N TRP A 34 0.44 -2.96 2.73
CA TRP A 34 0.06 -4.04 3.61
C TRP A 34 -0.91 -4.98 2.90
N VAL A 35 -1.21 -6.12 3.48
CA VAL A 35 -2.19 -7.07 2.96
C VAL A 35 -3.27 -7.28 4.02
N GLU A 36 -4.51 -7.26 3.59
CA GLU A 36 -5.66 -7.61 4.42
C GLU A 36 -6.23 -8.95 3.97
N ARG A 37 -6.59 -9.81 4.91
CA ARG A 37 -7.38 -11.00 4.64
C ARG A 37 -8.85 -10.71 4.90
N TYR A 38 -9.67 -11.03 3.92
CA TYR A 38 -11.11 -10.98 4.00
C TYR A 38 -11.64 -12.41 4.11
N HIS A 39 -12.42 -12.67 5.12
CA HIS A 39 -13.13 -13.93 5.31
C HIS A 39 -14.63 -13.65 5.26
N VAL A 40 -15.30 -14.31 4.34
CA VAL A 40 -16.76 -14.19 4.09
C VAL A 40 -17.41 -15.47 4.56
N PRO A 41 -17.95 -15.50 5.79
CA PRO A 41 -18.64 -16.68 6.31
C PRO A 41 -19.97 -16.89 5.57
N ASN A 42 -20.26 -18.12 5.21
CA ASN A 42 -21.54 -18.53 4.59
C ASN A 42 -21.97 -17.70 3.37
N GLY A 43 -21.02 -17.08 2.65
CA GLY A 43 -21.33 -16.24 1.48
C GLY A 43 -21.91 -14.85 1.81
N ASP A 44 -21.95 -14.44 3.08
CA ASP A 44 -22.41 -13.11 3.50
C ASP A 44 -21.35 -12.03 3.18
N ILE A 45 -21.45 -11.45 1.99
CA ILE A 45 -20.55 -10.41 1.48
C ILE A 45 -20.72 -9.08 2.23
N GLU A 46 -21.86 -8.85 2.87
CA GLU A 46 -22.14 -7.59 3.56
C GLU A 46 -21.39 -7.47 4.88
N ARG A 47 -20.98 -8.59 5.47
CA ARG A 47 -20.29 -8.65 6.76
C ARG A 47 -19.01 -9.47 6.73
N PRO A 48 -18.03 -9.11 5.91
CA PRO A 48 -16.75 -9.81 5.90
C PRO A 48 -16.02 -9.59 7.23
N GLN A 49 -15.37 -10.63 7.72
CA GLN A 49 -14.39 -10.48 8.80
C GLN A 49 -13.06 -10.10 8.16
N VAL A 50 -12.45 -9.01 8.62
CA VAL A 50 -11.19 -8.51 8.07
C VAL A 50 -10.12 -8.55 9.14
N ASP A 51 -8.97 -9.09 8.80
CA ASP A 51 -7.78 -9.02 9.64
C ASP A 51 -6.52 -8.74 8.82
N SER A 52 -5.52 -8.16 9.49
CA SER A 52 -4.21 -7.84 8.88
C SER A 52 -3.14 -7.92 9.98
N PRO A 53 -2.80 -9.14 10.44
CA PRO A 53 -1.80 -9.31 11.48
C PRO A 53 -0.45 -8.76 10.98
N ASP A 54 0.10 -7.82 11.71
CA ASP A 54 1.34 -7.09 11.35
C ASP A 54 1.39 -6.65 9.87
N GLY A 55 0.27 -6.12 9.36
CA GLY A 55 0.15 -5.70 7.96
C GLY A 55 0.32 -6.85 6.95
N GLY A 56 0.25 -8.10 7.39
CA GLY A 56 0.54 -9.29 6.59
C GLY A 56 2.04 -9.50 6.34
N HIS A 57 2.93 -8.89 7.13
CA HIS A 57 4.39 -8.98 6.97
C HIS A 57 4.88 -10.44 6.99
N ASP A 58 4.43 -11.21 7.96
CA ASP A 58 4.84 -12.62 8.13
C ASP A 58 3.84 -13.62 7.55
N GLY A 59 3.00 -13.12 6.62
CA GLY A 59 1.89 -13.89 6.08
C GLY A 59 0.71 -13.96 7.05
N PHE A 60 -0.15 -14.93 6.85
CA PHE A 60 -1.37 -15.08 7.65
C PHE A 60 -1.43 -16.45 8.30
N PRO A 61 -1.54 -16.52 9.62
CA PRO A 61 -1.75 -17.79 10.31
C PRO A 61 -3.10 -18.40 9.90
N GLU A 62 -3.18 -19.74 9.95
CA GLU A 62 -4.42 -20.43 9.71
C GLU A 62 -5.42 -20.11 10.83
N LYS A 63 -6.39 -19.26 10.53
CA LYS A 63 -7.38 -18.77 11.49
C LYS A 63 -8.80 -19.26 11.18
N TYR A 64 -9.09 -19.40 9.90
CA TYR A 64 -10.41 -19.75 9.41
C TYR A 64 -10.35 -21.13 8.76
N ARG A 65 -11.19 -22.05 9.23
CA ARG A 65 -11.33 -23.37 8.59
C ARG A 65 -12.20 -23.22 7.32
N SER A 66 -11.77 -23.88 6.28
CA SER A 66 -12.58 -24.05 5.07
C SER A 66 -13.74 -24.98 5.41
N GLY A 67 -14.96 -24.47 5.42
CA GLY A 67 -16.17 -25.25 5.65
C GLY A 67 -17.41 -24.41 5.29
N ASP A 68 -18.48 -25.06 4.88
CA ASP A 68 -19.82 -24.50 4.70
C ASP A 68 -19.93 -23.25 3.81
N GLY A 69 -19.23 -23.22 2.67
CA GLY A 69 -19.36 -22.13 1.70
C GLY A 69 -18.59 -20.86 2.07
N ALA A 70 -17.81 -20.86 3.13
CA ALA A 70 -16.96 -19.74 3.51
C ALA A 70 -15.84 -19.52 2.47
N LYS A 71 -15.59 -18.26 2.11
CA LYS A 71 -14.50 -17.87 1.20
C LYS A 71 -13.53 -16.93 1.91
N SER A 72 -12.24 -17.13 1.69
CA SER A 72 -11.20 -16.21 2.15
C SER A 72 -10.36 -15.77 0.96
N PHE A 73 -10.02 -14.48 0.92
CA PHE A 73 -9.15 -13.90 -0.10
C PHE A 73 -8.30 -12.77 0.50
N PHE A 74 -7.25 -12.39 -0.21
CA PHE A 74 -6.30 -11.40 0.25
C PHE A 74 -6.35 -10.16 -0.62
N VAL A 75 -6.34 -8.99 0.01
CA VAL A 75 -6.37 -7.70 -0.67
C VAL A 75 -5.14 -6.89 -0.31
N PRO A 76 -4.16 -6.81 -1.21
CA PRO A 76 -3.03 -5.90 -1.04
C PRO A 76 -3.46 -4.45 -1.11
N LYS A 77 -3.04 -3.65 -0.14
CA LYS A 77 -3.33 -2.21 -0.03
C LYS A 77 -2.05 -1.39 -0.21
N LEU A 78 -2.19 -0.22 -0.80
CA LEU A 78 -1.14 0.79 -0.93
C LEU A 78 -1.75 2.14 -1.32
N CYS A 79 -0.93 3.18 -1.47
CA CYS A 79 -1.39 4.47 -1.97
C CYS A 79 -1.91 4.36 -3.41
N ASN A 80 -3.08 4.92 -3.68
CA ASN A 80 -3.70 4.88 -5.01
C ASN A 80 -3.15 5.93 -5.99
N HIS A 81 -2.27 6.83 -5.54
CA HIS A 81 -1.76 7.93 -6.36
C HIS A 81 -2.88 8.62 -7.15
N CYS A 82 -3.89 9.13 -6.43
CA CYS A 82 -5.12 9.68 -6.98
C CYS A 82 -4.86 10.84 -7.93
N ALA A 83 -5.58 10.93 -9.05
CA ALA A 83 -5.48 12.03 -10.02
C ALA A 83 -5.90 13.40 -9.43
N HIS A 84 -6.81 13.42 -8.46
CA HIS A 84 -7.21 14.61 -7.72
C HIS A 84 -6.99 14.33 -6.22
N SER A 85 -5.73 14.27 -5.84
CA SER A 85 -5.32 13.82 -4.50
C SER A 85 -5.77 14.77 -3.40
N PRO A 86 -6.71 14.39 -2.50
CA PRO A 86 -7.11 15.23 -1.36
C PRO A 86 -5.91 15.60 -0.48
N CYS A 87 -4.97 14.69 -0.33
CA CYS A 87 -3.76 14.91 0.46
C CYS A 87 -2.79 15.95 -0.13
N VAL A 88 -2.84 16.20 -1.45
CA VAL A 88 -2.12 17.30 -2.11
C VAL A 88 -2.83 18.62 -1.84
N GLN A 89 -4.16 18.62 -1.99
CA GLN A 89 -4.98 19.83 -1.83
C GLN A 89 -4.92 20.42 -0.42
N VAL A 90 -4.82 19.58 0.61
CA VAL A 90 -4.79 20.04 2.02
C VAL A 90 -3.40 20.40 2.53
N CYS A 91 -2.34 20.24 1.72
CA CYS A 91 -0.99 20.48 2.20
C CYS A 91 -0.69 22.00 2.23
N PRO A 92 -0.54 22.61 3.43
CA PRO A 92 -0.42 24.07 3.55
C PRO A 92 0.88 24.61 2.99
N VAL A 93 1.91 23.76 2.85
CA VAL A 93 3.24 24.16 2.36
C VAL A 93 3.59 23.53 1.02
N GLY A 94 2.66 22.82 0.37
CA GLY A 94 2.92 22.17 -0.92
C GLY A 94 3.92 20.99 -0.86
N ALA A 95 4.29 20.53 0.32
CA ALA A 95 5.23 19.41 0.47
C ALA A 95 4.70 18.08 -0.11
N THR A 96 3.39 17.90 -0.16
CA THR A 96 2.78 16.79 -0.91
C THR A 96 2.38 17.31 -2.28
N PHE A 97 2.88 16.68 -3.34
CA PHE A 97 2.68 17.12 -4.72
C PHE A 97 2.50 15.92 -5.66
N GLU A 98 1.97 16.19 -6.84
CA GLU A 98 1.85 15.23 -7.94
C GLU A 98 2.97 15.49 -8.95
N GLY A 99 3.76 14.49 -9.27
CA GLY A 99 4.79 14.56 -10.31
C GLY A 99 4.16 14.58 -11.72
N PRO A 100 4.94 14.93 -12.74
CA PRO A 100 4.46 15.00 -14.14
C PRO A 100 4.02 13.65 -14.70
N ASP A 101 4.44 12.56 -14.08
CA ASP A 101 4.08 11.17 -14.37
C ASP A 101 2.88 10.67 -13.55
N GLY A 102 2.21 11.54 -12.78
CA GLY A 102 1.05 11.22 -11.95
C GLY A 102 1.41 10.55 -10.62
N VAL A 103 2.69 10.41 -10.29
CA VAL A 103 3.10 9.86 -9.00
C VAL A 103 3.00 10.94 -7.92
N VAL A 104 2.20 10.68 -6.90
CA VAL A 104 2.09 11.58 -5.74
C VAL A 104 3.26 11.33 -4.79
N LEU A 105 4.02 12.37 -4.48
CA LEU A 105 5.21 12.33 -3.64
C LEU A 105 5.08 13.24 -2.41
N VAL A 106 6.06 13.15 -1.52
CA VAL A 106 6.23 14.05 -0.37
C VAL A 106 7.66 14.53 -0.33
N ASP A 107 7.83 15.83 -0.39
CA ASP A 107 9.12 16.47 -0.10
C ASP A 107 9.29 16.56 1.41
N LYS A 108 10.25 15.79 1.93
CA LYS A 108 10.48 15.69 3.38
C LYS A 108 11.11 16.96 3.97
N ASP A 109 11.83 17.72 3.16
CA ASP A 109 12.50 18.94 3.61
C ASP A 109 11.50 20.09 3.84
N TYR A 110 10.42 20.12 3.07
CA TYR A 110 9.33 21.08 3.23
C TYR A 110 8.20 20.60 4.17
N CYS A 111 8.17 19.31 4.53
CA CYS A 111 7.07 18.74 5.28
C CYS A 111 7.08 19.17 6.76
N LEU A 112 6.03 19.83 7.22
CA LEU A 112 5.87 20.26 8.61
C LEU A 112 5.38 19.16 9.57
N GLY A 113 5.01 17.99 9.07
CA GLY A 113 4.43 16.92 9.89
C GLY A 113 3.05 17.22 10.48
N CYS A 114 2.31 18.17 9.92
CA CYS A 114 1.02 18.67 10.43
C CYS A 114 -0.13 17.65 10.39
N ARG A 115 0.02 16.51 9.71
CA ARG A 115 -0.93 15.39 9.61
C ARG A 115 -2.20 15.66 8.78
N TYR A 116 -2.41 16.83 8.20
CA TYR A 116 -3.60 17.10 7.38
C TYR A 116 -3.75 16.09 6.24
N CYS A 117 -2.66 15.76 5.56
CA CYS A 117 -2.67 14.75 4.49
C CYS A 117 -2.94 13.32 5.00
N VAL A 118 -2.64 13.03 6.27
CA VAL A 118 -2.97 11.74 6.90
C VAL A 118 -4.49 11.64 7.12
N GLN A 119 -5.09 12.71 7.65
CA GLN A 119 -6.54 12.77 7.88
C GLN A 119 -7.35 12.83 6.58
N ALA A 120 -6.83 13.52 5.56
CA ALA A 120 -7.50 13.66 4.27
C ALA A 120 -7.46 12.39 3.40
N CYS A 121 -6.62 11.41 3.73
CA CYS A 121 -6.53 10.19 2.94
C CYS A 121 -7.66 9.20 3.30
N PRO A 122 -8.64 8.94 2.41
CA PRO A 122 -9.75 8.05 2.72
C PRO A 122 -9.32 6.57 2.81
N TYR A 123 -8.11 6.26 2.35
CA TYR A 123 -7.57 4.89 2.30
C TYR A 123 -6.60 4.56 3.44
N GLY A 124 -6.30 5.51 4.34
CA GLY A 124 -5.36 5.29 5.42
C GLY A 124 -3.90 5.04 4.98
N CYS A 125 -3.53 5.45 3.75
CA CYS A 125 -2.24 5.11 3.15
C CYS A 125 -1.08 6.02 3.59
N ARG A 126 -1.28 6.87 4.60
CA ARG A 126 -0.28 7.83 5.07
C ARG A 126 -0.04 7.70 6.56
N PHE A 127 1.19 7.88 6.95
CA PHE A 127 1.61 7.94 8.36
C PHE A 127 2.65 9.04 8.56
N ILE A 128 3.00 9.33 9.79
CA ILE A 128 4.16 10.17 10.12
C ILE A 128 5.31 9.24 10.48
N ASP A 129 6.39 9.34 9.74
CA ASP A 129 7.63 8.61 10.07
C ASP A 129 8.17 9.15 11.40
N PRO A 130 8.33 8.30 12.43
CA PRO A 130 8.74 8.74 13.75
C PRO A 130 10.17 9.29 13.78
N ARG A 131 11.01 8.92 12.82
CA ARG A 131 12.40 9.33 12.73
C ARG A 131 12.54 10.73 12.13
N SER A 132 11.91 10.95 10.95
CA SER A 132 11.95 12.23 10.25
C SER A 132 10.87 13.22 10.73
N ARG A 133 9.82 12.74 11.42
CA ARG A 133 8.61 13.47 11.81
C ARG A 133 7.83 14.07 10.62
N THR A 134 8.07 13.57 9.44
CA THR A 134 7.41 13.97 8.20
C THR A 134 6.40 12.93 7.73
N ALA A 135 5.47 13.33 6.87
CA ALA A 135 4.53 12.40 6.27
C ALA A 135 5.25 11.41 5.34
N ASP A 136 4.85 10.15 5.42
CA ASP A 136 5.34 9.11 4.53
C ASP A 136 4.19 8.27 3.94
N LYS A 137 4.45 7.63 2.81
CA LYS A 137 3.53 6.75 2.08
C LYS A 137 4.24 6.02 0.95
N CYS A 138 3.55 5.10 0.28
CA CYS A 138 4.04 4.50 -0.96
C CYS A 138 4.40 5.56 -2.00
N THR A 139 5.60 5.46 -2.58
CA THR A 139 6.12 6.34 -3.64
C THR A 139 6.17 5.64 -4.99
N LEU A 140 5.54 4.45 -5.14
CA LEU A 140 5.76 3.53 -6.27
C LEU A 140 7.24 3.21 -6.51
N CYS A 141 8.05 3.19 -5.45
CA CYS A 141 9.52 3.05 -5.55
C CYS A 141 10.09 4.01 -6.60
N TYR A 142 9.79 5.32 -6.51
CA TYR A 142 10.11 6.33 -7.52
C TYR A 142 11.56 6.28 -7.98
N HIS A 143 12.47 6.04 -7.05
CA HIS A 143 13.90 5.87 -7.31
C HIS A 143 14.23 4.66 -8.20
N ARG A 144 13.33 3.66 -8.30
CA ARG A 144 13.46 2.50 -9.20
C ARG A 144 12.80 2.76 -10.55
N ILE A 145 11.54 3.22 -10.54
CA ILE A 145 10.77 3.37 -11.78
C ILE A 145 11.38 4.42 -12.71
N THR A 146 11.99 5.48 -12.17
CA THR A 146 12.72 6.49 -12.95
C THR A 146 14.00 5.95 -13.62
N ARG A 147 14.43 4.76 -13.21
CA ARG A 147 15.57 4.04 -13.82
C ARG A 147 15.12 2.88 -14.70
N GLY A 148 13.83 2.78 -15.01
CA GLY A 148 13.26 1.72 -15.84
C GLY A 148 13.10 0.37 -15.12
N LEU A 149 13.24 0.34 -13.80
CA LEU A 149 13.03 -0.86 -12.99
C LEU A 149 11.56 -0.93 -12.52
N THR A 150 11.09 -2.13 -12.17
CA THR A 150 9.79 -2.29 -11.52
C THR A 150 9.85 -1.96 -10.03
N THR A 151 8.70 -1.84 -9.38
CA THR A 151 8.63 -1.62 -7.92
C THR A 151 9.06 -2.88 -7.16
N ALA A 152 9.70 -2.73 -6.00
CA ALA A 152 10.14 -3.87 -5.20
C ALA A 152 9.01 -4.86 -4.86
N CYS A 153 7.82 -4.36 -4.57
CA CYS A 153 6.67 -5.22 -4.26
C CYS A 153 6.10 -5.99 -5.47
N CYS A 154 6.32 -5.50 -6.70
CA CYS A 154 5.99 -6.26 -7.92
C CYS A 154 7.06 -7.32 -8.20
N GLU A 155 8.34 -6.96 -8.05
CA GLU A 155 9.47 -7.84 -8.34
C GLU A 155 9.44 -9.13 -7.50
N VAL A 156 9.08 -9.02 -6.23
CA VAL A 156 9.04 -10.18 -5.31
C VAL A 156 7.73 -10.93 -5.31
N CYS A 157 6.74 -10.52 -6.11
CA CYS A 157 5.43 -11.18 -6.10
C CYS A 157 5.46 -12.51 -6.84
N PRO A 158 5.37 -13.66 -6.16
CA PRO A 158 5.58 -14.96 -6.79
C PRO A 158 4.44 -15.35 -7.75
N THR A 159 3.27 -14.76 -7.55
CA THR A 159 2.08 -15.08 -8.36
C THR A 159 1.76 -14.02 -9.41
N GLY A 160 2.55 -12.93 -9.46
CA GLY A 160 2.25 -11.80 -10.33
C GLY A 160 0.93 -11.06 -9.98
N ALA A 161 0.49 -11.17 -8.73
CA ALA A 161 -0.71 -10.47 -8.25
C ALA A 161 -0.56 -8.94 -8.30
N ARG A 162 0.67 -8.42 -8.38
CA ARG A 162 0.97 -7.00 -8.53
C ARG A 162 1.72 -6.78 -9.84
N ALA A 163 1.27 -5.84 -10.64
CA ALA A 163 1.95 -5.43 -11.87
C ALA A 163 1.99 -3.91 -11.98
N LEU A 164 3.14 -3.39 -12.40
CA LEU A 164 3.33 -1.99 -12.75
C LEU A 164 3.17 -1.84 -14.26
N GLY A 165 2.41 -0.86 -14.70
CA GLY A 165 2.23 -0.55 -16.10
C GLY A 165 1.90 0.92 -16.30
N ASP A 166 2.01 1.38 -17.53
CA ASP A 166 1.59 2.71 -17.95
C ASP A 166 0.10 2.67 -18.32
N LEU A 167 -0.71 3.56 -17.75
CA LEU A 167 -2.14 3.65 -18.07
C LEU A 167 -2.39 4.17 -19.50
N LYS A 168 -1.41 4.87 -20.08
CA LYS A 168 -1.49 5.38 -21.46
C LYS A 168 -1.07 4.32 -22.49
N ASN A 169 -0.26 3.35 -22.07
CA ASN A 169 0.20 2.23 -22.90
C ASN A 169 0.03 0.92 -22.12
N PRO A 170 -1.19 0.46 -21.88
CA PRO A 170 -1.44 -0.79 -21.19
C PRO A 170 -0.94 -1.95 -22.06
N THR A 171 0.05 -2.69 -21.56
CA THR A 171 0.56 -3.94 -22.18
C THR A 171 -0.17 -5.13 -21.61
#